data_aa7c718276753c13f3d191b3f9eb07fc
#
_entry.id   aa7c718276753c13f3d191b3f9eb07fc
#
_cell.length_a   1.000
_cell.length_b   1.000
_cell.length_c   1.000
_cell.angle_alpha   90.00
_cell.angle_beta   90.00
_cell.angle_gamma   90.00
#
_symmetry.space_group_name_H-M   'P 1'
#
loop_
_entity.id
_entity.type
_entity.pdbx_description
1 polymer ?
#
loop_
_entity_poly.entity_id
_entity_poly.type
_entity_poly.pdbx_seq_one_letter_code
_entity_poly.pdbx_strand_id
1 'polypeptide(L)'
;MNQSGRTSFATKFGAVLATAGSAVGLGNVWRFPYMTGEDGGAAFILIYLVCVLMLGIPGMISEFIIGRHAGSNAARAYRRLAAGKAWILIGVMGVITSMIVLGFYAVVAGWCLQYLYASLAGQLSGDANYVAAYFNDFTHNPVMPAFWAVAFILITHFVVVHGIRSGIEKVSNLLMPTLFILLIVLVGASCMLPGAWRGVDFLLNPDFSKVSSTVFLDALGQAFFSLSLGTACLCTYASYFSRRTNLAKTACQIAIIDMLVAILAGLMIFPAAFSVGISPDSGPALIFITLPNVFREAFASMPIVGYVMSVLFYMLLALAALTSTISMHEIGTAFFHEELHCSRRIGATIETVACCIIAILCALSCGAYKGLSIAGRTLLDFCDFLTAQILMPVGALATCLLIGWFVPKRIVRDEFTNRGTTWVKVYGIFLFIVRFVCPVCIIAVFLHQAGVV
;
A
#
# COMPACT_ATOMS: atom_id res chain seq x y z
N MET A 1 -26.19 21.81 5.24
CA MET A 1 -26.26 21.35 3.84
C MET A 1 -26.47 19.86 3.83
N ASN A 2 -27.53 19.37 3.22
CA ASN A 2 -27.94 17.99 3.20
C ASN A 2 -26.90 17.10 2.46
N GLN A 3 -26.32 16.12 3.16
CA GLN A 3 -25.46 15.06 2.59
C GLN A 3 -26.29 13.90 1.99
N SER A 4 -27.50 14.19 1.50
CA SER A 4 -28.49 13.18 1.14
C SER A 4 -28.25 12.47 -0.20
N GLY A 5 -27.06 12.56 -0.82
CA GLY A 5 -26.81 11.96 -2.13
C GLY A 5 -25.57 11.07 -2.26
N ARG A 6 -24.62 11.06 -1.30
CA ARG A 6 -23.39 10.27 -1.46
C ARG A 6 -23.57 8.85 -0.92
N THR A 7 -23.24 7.85 -1.74
CA THR A 7 -23.29 6.44 -1.34
C THR A 7 -22.30 6.19 -0.19
N SER A 8 -22.74 5.60 0.91
CA SER A 8 -21.90 5.20 2.04
C SER A 8 -21.70 3.68 2.03
N PHE A 9 -20.65 3.19 2.69
CA PHE A 9 -20.51 1.75 2.96
C PHE A 9 -21.77 1.21 3.65
N ALA A 10 -22.14 -0.03 3.31
CA ALA A 10 -23.33 -0.66 3.86
C ALA A 10 -23.12 -1.04 5.32
N THR A 11 -21.90 -1.52 5.67
CA THR A 11 -21.57 -2.01 7.00
C THR A 11 -20.33 -1.33 7.56
N LYS A 12 -20.21 -1.28 8.90
CA LYS A 12 -18.98 -0.81 9.55
C LYS A 12 -17.80 -1.76 9.27
N PHE A 13 -18.06 -3.05 9.23
CA PHE A 13 -17.07 -4.07 8.96
C PHE A 13 -16.55 -3.96 7.52
N GLY A 14 -17.44 -3.81 6.54
CA GLY A 14 -17.08 -3.58 5.14
C GLY A 14 -16.26 -2.30 4.96
N ALA A 15 -16.59 -1.21 5.66
CA ALA A 15 -15.79 0.01 5.64
C ALA A 15 -14.36 -0.21 6.17
N VAL A 16 -14.20 -0.98 7.27
CA VAL A 16 -12.88 -1.33 7.82
C VAL A 16 -12.11 -2.21 6.86
N LEU A 17 -12.72 -3.28 6.32
CA LEU A 17 -12.04 -4.19 5.38
C LEU A 17 -11.66 -3.52 4.07
N ALA A 18 -12.55 -2.69 3.50
CA ALA A 18 -12.25 -1.96 2.28
C ALA A 18 -11.10 -0.96 2.50
N THR A 19 -11.09 -0.24 3.64
CA THR A 19 -10.02 0.70 3.95
C THR A 19 -8.73 -0.02 4.38
N ALA A 20 -8.81 -1.15 5.10
CA ALA A 20 -7.65 -1.98 5.38
C ALA A 20 -7.05 -2.56 4.09
N GLY A 21 -7.88 -2.96 3.13
CA GLY A 21 -7.42 -3.41 1.82
C GLY A 21 -6.67 -2.34 1.01
N SER A 22 -6.85 -1.05 1.32
CA SER A 22 -6.05 0.00 0.72
C SER A 22 -4.64 0.10 1.32
N ALA A 23 -4.47 -0.29 2.57
CA ALA A 23 -3.18 -0.35 3.25
C ALA A 23 -2.46 -1.67 2.96
N VAL A 24 -3.19 -2.80 3.06
CA VAL A 24 -2.65 -4.14 2.79
C VAL A 24 -2.44 -4.35 1.30
N GLY A 25 -1.18 -4.41 0.88
CA GLY A 25 -0.79 -4.55 -0.52
C GLY A 25 0.58 -5.20 -0.70
N LEU A 26 1.20 -4.97 -1.85
CA LEU A 26 2.57 -5.43 -2.12
C LEU A 26 3.58 -4.78 -1.15
N GLY A 27 3.27 -3.62 -0.58
CA GLY A 27 4.09 -2.98 0.44
C GLY A 27 4.34 -3.85 1.67
N ASN A 28 3.33 -4.63 2.11
CA ASN A 28 3.44 -5.53 3.25
C ASN A 28 4.13 -6.85 2.91
N VAL A 29 3.87 -7.38 1.71
CA VAL A 29 4.34 -8.72 1.31
C VAL A 29 5.69 -8.67 0.59
N TRP A 30 6.05 -7.51 0.05
CA TRP A 30 7.29 -7.32 -0.70
C TRP A 30 8.25 -6.35 0.01
N ARG A 31 7.86 -5.06 0.11
CA ARG A 31 8.76 -4.01 0.59
C ARG A 31 9.13 -4.19 2.07
N PHE A 32 8.15 -4.51 2.91
CA PHE A 32 8.39 -4.69 4.34
C PHE A 32 9.36 -5.86 4.65
N PRO A 33 9.21 -7.09 4.10
CA PRO A 33 10.20 -8.14 4.30
C PRO A 33 11.59 -7.75 3.81
N TYR A 34 11.68 -7.14 2.62
CA TYR A 34 12.95 -6.67 2.08
C TYR A 34 13.66 -5.70 3.05
N MET A 35 12.99 -4.63 3.46
CA MET A 35 13.54 -3.66 4.42
C MET A 35 13.86 -4.32 5.78
N THR A 36 13.00 -5.22 6.25
CA THR A 36 13.28 -5.99 7.48
C THR A 36 14.57 -6.80 7.35
N GLY A 37 14.84 -7.37 6.18
CA GLY A 37 16.07 -8.12 5.90
C GLY A 37 17.32 -7.24 5.94
N GLU A 38 17.29 -6.07 5.33
CA GLU A 38 18.39 -5.12 5.29
C GLU A 38 18.62 -4.40 6.63
N ASP A 39 17.57 -4.05 7.34
CA ASP A 39 17.59 -3.16 8.51
C ASP A 39 17.65 -3.89 9.86
N GLY A 40 18.01 -5.17 9.88
CA GLY A 40 18.30 -5.89 11.13
C GLY A 40 17.11 -6.59 11.80
N GLY A 41 16.13 -7.03 11.02
CA GLY A 41 15.10 -7.97 11.48
C GLY A 41 14.15 -7.41 12.55
N ALA A 42 14.07 -8.10 13.70
CA ALA A 42 13.16 -7.76 14.78
C ALA A 42 13.30 -6.33 15.32
N ALA A 43 14.52 -5.77 15.32
CA ALA A 43 14.73 -4.39 15.78
C ALA A 43 14.05 -3.37 14.86
N PHE A 44 14.18 -3.54 13.54
CA PHE A 44 13.43 -2.75 12.55
C PHE A 44 11.91 -2.87 12.76
N ILE A 45 11.40 -4.09 12.96
CA ILE A 45 9.97 -4.33 13.19
C ILE A 45 9.47 -3.56 14.41
N LEU A 46 10.20 -3.57 15.53
CA LEU A 46 9.81 -2.82 16.73
C LEU A 46 9.78 -1.32 16.49
N ILE A 47 10.77 -0.77 15.79
CA ILE A 47 10.81 0.65 15.43
C ILE A 47 9.65 0.99 14.50
N TYR A 48 9.39 0.16 13.49
CA TYR A 48 8.25 0.31 12.57
C TYR A 48 6.92 0.32 13.32
N LEU A 49 6.70 -0.60 14.28
CA LEU A 49 5.49 -0.62 15.09
C LEU A 49 5.31 0.69 15.89
N VAL A 50 6.39 1.21 16.48
CA VAL A 50 6.36 2.50 17.18
C VAL A 50 6.01 3.64 16.21
N CYS A 51 6.61 3.66 15.01
CA CYS A 51 6.32 4.66 13.99
C CYS A 51 4.85 4.61 13.53
N VAL A 52 4.29 3.42 13.31
CA VAL A 52 2.87 3.25 12.97
C VAL A 52 1.96 3.78 14.10
N LEU A 53 2.26 3.47 15.34
CA LEU A 53 1.45 3.91 16.49
C LEU A 53 1.54 5.43 16.70
N MET A 54 2.75 5.99 16.64
CA MET A 54 3.00 7.38 16.98
C MET A 54 2.67 8.36 15.86
N LEU A 55 2.83 7.94 14.60
CA LEU A 55 2.72 8.80 13.44
C LEU A 55 1.69 8.31 12.44
N GLY A 56 1.67 7.01 12.17
CA GLY A 56 0.74 6.39 11.23
C GLY A 56 -0.72 6.61 11.63
N ILE A 57 -1.10 6.19 12.83
CA ILE A 57 -2.49 6.33 13.33
C ILE A 57 -2.94 7.79 13.38
N PRO A 58 -2.18 8.77 13.95
CA PRO A 58 -2.58 10.17 13.91
C PRO A 58 -2.67 10.74 12.48
N GLY A 59 -1.79 10.35 11.58
CA GLY A 59 -1.86 10.70 10.15
C GLY A 59 -3.14 10.20 9.49
N MET A 60 -3.47 8.91 9.68
CA MET A 60 -4.73 8.31 9.18
C MET A 60 -5.96 9.03 9.71
N ILE A 61 -6.01 9.31 11.02
CA ILE A 61 -7.14 10.03 11.63
C ILE A 61 -7.26 11.42 11.02
N SER A 62 -6.15 12.09 10.73
CA SER A 62 -6.13 13.41 10.10
C SER A 62 -6.80 13.38 8.72
N GLU A 63 -6.45 12.43 7.86
CA GLU A 63 -7.11 12.24 6.56
C GLU A 63 -8.58 11.83 6.71
N PHE A 64 -8.90 10.96 7.68
CA PHE A 64 -10.29 10.58 7.95
C PHE A 64 -11.16 11.77 8.38
N ILE A 65 -10.63 12.68 9.18
CA ILE A 65 -11.34 13.90 9.57
C ILE A 65 -11.67 14.72 8.33
N ILE A 66 -10.70 14.92 7.42
CA ILE A 66 -10.89 15.68 6.19
C ILE A 66 -11.98 15.04 5.34
N GLY A 67 -11.84 13.75 5.04
CA GLY A 67 -12.76 13.04 4.15
C GLY A 67 -14.18 12.96 4.69
N ARG A 68 -14.35 12.51 5.93
CA ARG A 68 -15.69 12.35 6.54
C ARG A 68 -16.42 13.68 6.75
N HIS A 69 -15.69 14.71 7.18
CA HIS A 69 -16.30 16.03 7.38
C HIS A 69 -16.80 16.62 6.08
N ALA A 70 -15.97 16.56 5.03
CA ALA A 70 -16.31 17.16 3.74
C ALA A 70 -17.33 16.34 2.95
N GLY A 71 -17.31 15.00 3.03
CA GLY A 71 -18.19 14.11 2.27
C GLY A 71 -18.11 14.35 0.76
N SER A 72 -16.89 14.54 0.21
CA SER A 72 -16.62 14.82 -1.19
C SER A 72 -15.27 14.21 -1.60
N ASN A 73 -14.92 14.27 -2.90
CA ASN A 73 -13.60 13.89 -3.36
C ASN A 73 -12.50 14.70 -2.64
N ALA A 74 -11.27 14.23 -2.69
CA ALA A 74 -10.17 14.82 -1.94
C ALA A 74 -9.95 16.31 -2.27
N ALA A 75 -9.96 16.70 -3.55
CA ALA A 75 -9.73 18.09 -3.94
C ALA A 75 -10.74 19.06 -3.30
N ARG A 76 -12.02 18.70 -3.34
CA ARG A 76 -13.08 19.49 -2.66
C ARG A 76 -12.97 19.40 -1.15
N ALA A 77 -12.58 18.25 -0.60
CA ALA A 77 -12.49 18.05 0.83
C ALA A 77 -11.47 19.00 1.47
N TYR A 78 -10.27 19.07 0.92
CA TYR A 78 -9.25 20.01 1.41
C TYR A 78 -9.69 21.46 1.29
N ARG A 79 -10.33 21.86 0.18
CA ARG A 79 -10.84 23.24 -0.02
C ARG A 79 -11.92 23.63 0.98
N ARG A 80 -12.78 22.68 1.39
CA ARG A 80 -13.92 22.95 2.29
C ARG A 80 -13.53 23.13 3.74
N LEU A 81 -12.42 22.52 4.20
CA LEU A 81 -12.05 22.52 5.60
C LEU A 81 -11.26 23.75 6.05
N ALA A 82 -10.57 24.42 5.14
CA ALA A 82 -9.79 25.61 5.49
C ALA A 82 -10.17 26.82 4.62
N ALA A 83 -10.10 28.00 5.23
CA ALA A 83 -10.23 29.25 4.52
C ALA A 83 -9.00 29.44 3.60
N GLY A 84 -9.20 29.31 2.31
CA GLY A 84 -8.14 29.53 1.31
C GLY A 84 -8.24 28.57 0.10
N LYS A 85 -8.09 29.13 -1.09
CA LYS A 85 -8.20 28.37 -2.35
C LYS A 85 -6.99 27.45 -2.57
N ALA A 86 -5.82 27.73 -1.96
CA ALA A 86 -4.59 26.99 -2.16
C ALA A 86 -4.66 25.53 -1.68
N TRP A 87 -5.47 25.21 -0.67
CA TRP A 87 -5.61 23.86 -0.13
C TRP A 87 -6.18 22.85 -1.13
N ILE A 88 -6.89 23.31 -2.17
CA ILE A 88 -7.34 22.43 -3.25
C ILE A 88 -6.15 21.74 -3.95
N LEU A 89 -5.00 22.43 -4.05
CA LEU A 89 -3.80 21.91 -4.71
C LEU A 89 -3.28 20.64 -4.01
N ILE A 90 -3.38 20.58 -2.68
CA ILE A 90 -2.96 19.40 -1.92
C ILE A 90 -3.88 18.21 -2.22
N GLY A 91 -5.19 18.44 -2.26
CA GLY A 91 -6.14 17.38 -2.64
C GLY A 91 -5.97 16.92 -4.09
N VAL A 92 -5.71 17.83 -5.03
CA VAL A 92 -5.41 17.51 -6.44
C VAL A 92 -4.08 16.77 -6.54
N MET A 93 -3.05 17.23 -5.81
CA MET A 93 -1.76 16.54 -5.74
C MET A 93 -1.93 15.09 -5.27
N GLY A 94 -2.74 14.85 -4.22
CA GLY A 94 -3.04 13.49 -3.75
C GLY A 94 -3.71 12.63 -4.83
N VAL A 95 -4.65 13.18 -5.62
CA VAL A 95 -5.26 12.48 -6.75
C VAL A 95 -4.22 12.13 -7.81
N ILE A 96 -3.39 13.10 -8.23
CA ILE A 96 -2.32 12.87 -9.22
C ILE A 96 -1.32 11.83 -8.71
N THR A 97 -0.93 11.92 -7.43
CA THR A 97 -0.06 10.92 -6.79
C THR A 97 -0.66 9.53 -6.92
N SER A 98 -1.94 9.37 -6.60
CA SER A 98 -2.62 8.08 -6.69
C SER A 98 -2.70 7.53 -8.10
N MET A 99 -2.93 8.39 -9.11
CA MET A 99 -2.93 8.01 -10.52
C MET A 99 -1.55 7.52 -10.97
N ILE A 100 -0.48 8.23 -10.61
CA ILE A 100 0.90 7.83 -10.94
C ILE A 100 1.23 6.50 -10.25
N VAL A 101 0.89 6.37 -8.96
CA VAL A 101 1.11 5.12 -8.21
C VAL A 101 0.35 3.98 -8.87
N LEU A 102 -0.94 4.12 -9.19
CA LEU A 102 -1.71 3.08 -9.87
C LEU A 102 -1.06 2.67 -11.20
N GLY A 103 -0.53 3.64 -11.96
CA GLY A 103 0.11 3.38 -13.25
C GLY A 103 1.33 2.46 -13.12
N PHE A 104 2.33 2.81 -12.30
CA PHE A 104 3.53 1.98 -12.16
C PHE A 104 3.28 0.72 -11.32
N TYR A 105 2.44 0.81 -10.28
CA TYR A 105 2.08 -0.33 -9.45
C TYR A 105 1.36 -1.42 -10.24
N ALA A 106 0.54 -1.05 -11.24
CA ALA A 106 -0.12 -2.00 -12.12
C ALA A 106 0.87 -2.82 -12.97
N VAL A 107 2.06 -2.30 -13.26
CA VAL A 107 3.12 -3.07 -13.93
C VAL A 107 3.59 -4.22 -13.04
N VAL A 108 3.92 -3.93 -11.79
CA VAL A 108 4.34 -4.96 -10.81
C VAL A 108 3.19 -5.94 -10.50
N ALA A 109 1.96 -5.43 -10.38
CA ALA A 109 0.78 -6.26 -10.22
C ALA A 109 0.52 -7.18 -11.44
N GLY A 110 0.82 -6.69 -12.64
CA GLY A 110 0.82 -7.47 -13.87
C GLY A 110 1.88 -8.58 -13.86
N TRP A 111 3.08 -8.30 -13.32
CA TRP A 111 4.09 -9.34 -13.12
C TRP A 111 3.58 -10.44 -12.18
N CYS A 112 2.84 -10.08 -11.12
CA CYS A 112 2.22 -11.09 -10.24
C CYS A 112 1.23 -11.98 -10.99
N LEU A 113 0.43 -11.43 -11.93
CA LEU A 113 -0.46 -12.25 -12.79
C LEU A 113 0.31 -13.16 -13.74
N GLN A 114 1.37 -12.65 -14.38
CA GLN A 114 2.23 -13.47 -15.24
C GLN A 114 2.85 -14.63 -14.44
N TYR A 115 3.34 -14.37 -13.23
CA TYR A 115 3.94 -15.40 -12.39
C TYR A 115 2.90 -16.38 -11.81
N LEU A 116 1.69 -15.93 -11.55
CA LEU A 116 0.57 -16.83 -11.23
C LEU A 116 0.27 -17.77 -12.42
N TYR A 117 0.20 -17.23 -13.62
CA TYR A 117 0.05 -18.03 -14.83
C TYR A 117 1.21 -19.01 -15.04
N ALA A 118 2.45 -18.53 -14.91
CA ALA A 118 3.65 -19.35 -15.05
C ALA A 118 3.73 -20.47 -13.99
N SER A 119 3.31 -20.17 -12.74
CA SER A 119 3.21 -21.18 -11.68
C SER A 119 2.17 -22.25 -12.01
N LEU A 120 0.97 -21.85 -12.45
CA LEU A 120 -0.09 -22.78 -12.86
C LEU A 120 0.33 -23.64 -14.05
N ALA A 121 1.12 -23.07 -14.99
CA ALA A 121 1.63 -23.78 -16.16
C ALA A 121 2.90 -24.61 -15.86
N GLY A 122 3.44 -24.60 -14.61
CA GLY A 122 4.65 -25.30 -14.24
C GLY A 122 5.92 -24.74 -14.84
N GLN A 123 5.92 -23.51 -15.34
CA GLN A 123 7.06 -22.87 -16.03
C GLN A 123 8.16 -22.39 -15.08
N LEU A 124 7.91 -22.31 -13.76
CA LEU A 124 8.89 -21.88 -12.76
C LEU A 124 9.66 -23.04 -12.11
N SER A 125 9.78 -24.17 -12.78
CA SER A 125 10.41 -25.40 -12.27
C SER A 125 11.91 -25.50 -12.56
N GLY A 126 12.51 -24.51 -13.23
CA GLY A 126 13.94 -24.46 -13.55
C GLY A 126 14.83 -24.12 -12.36
N ASP A 127 16.15 -24.09 -12.56
CA ASP A 127 17.12 -23.65 -11.56
C ASP A 127 17.10 -22.12 -11.36
N ALA A 128 17.93 -21.61 -10.45
CA ALA A 128 18.00 -20.18 -10.14
C ALA A 128 18.35 -19.33 -11.37
N ASN A 129 19.24 -19.83 -12.24
CA ASN A 129 19.63 -19.13 -13.46
C ASN A 129 18.47 -19.08 -14.46
N TYR A 130 17.70 -20.18 -14.57
CA TYR A 130 16.52 -20.24 -15.43
C TYR A 130 15.46 -19.23 -14.96
N VAL A 131 15.16 -19.16 -13.65
CA VAL A 131 14.16 -18.22 -13.11
C VAL A 131 14.61 -16.76 -13.30
N ALA A 132 15.90 -16.48 -13.12
CA ALA A 132 16.46 -15.15 -13.38
C ALA A 132 16.39 -14.78 -14.87
N ALA A 133 16.71 -15.72 -15.78
CA ALA A 133 16.56 -15.52 -17.20
C ALA A 133 15.10 -15.32 -17.60
N TYR A 134 14.18 -16.11 -17.06
CA TYR A 134 12.74 -15.97 -17.29
C TYR A 134 12.23 -14.58 -16.91
N PHE A 135 12.61 -14.06 -15.74
CA PHE A 135 12.26 -12.72 -15.31
C PHE A 135 12.81 -11.65 -16.25
N ASN A 136 14.06 -11.79 -16.64
CA ASN A 136 14.75 -10.86 -17.53
C ASN A 136 14.11 -10.84 -18.93
N ASP A 137 13.87 -12.00 -19.51
CA ASP A 137 13.21 -12.13 -20.82
C ASP A 137 11.80 -11.56 -20.79
N PHE A 138 11.07 -11.82 -19.70
CA PHE A 138 9.72 -11.26 -19.52
C PHE A 138 9.74 -9.75 -19.42
N THR A 139 10.59 -9.16 -18.55
CA THR A 139 10.63 -7.71 -18.33
C THR A 139 11.16 -6.92 -19.52
N HIS A 140 12.01 -7.54 -20.36
CA HIS A 140 12.52 -6.95 -21.60
C HIS A 140 11.59 -7.13 -22.80
N ASN A 141 10.53 -7.95 -22.67
CA ASN A 141 9.54 -8.09 -23.73
C ASN A 141 8.69 -6.81 -23.84
N PRO A 142 8.55 -6.20 -25.03
CA PRO A 142 7.81 -4.94 -25.19
C PRO A 142 6.30 -5.07 -25.01
N VAL A 143 5.74 -6.28 -25.13
CA VAL A 143 4.29 -6.50 -25.17
C VAL A 143 3.77 -7.11 -23.86
N MET A 144 4.43 -8.16 -23.36
CA MET A 144 3.90 -8.97 -22.26
C MET A 144 3.72 -8.20 -20.94
N PRO A 145 4.70 -7.42 -20.45
CA PRO A 145 4.50 -6.64 -19.22
C PRO A 145 3.39 -5.59 -19.36
N ALA A 146 3.32 -4.93 -20.53
CA ALA A 146 2.26 -3.95 -20.79
C ALA A 146 0.87 -4.61 -20.88
N PHE A 147 0.77 -5.79 -21.52
CA PHE A 147 -0.47 -6.55 -21.60
C PHE A 147 -0.99 -6.92 -20.21
N TRP A 148 -0.14 -7.49 -19.34
CA TRP A 148 -0.55 -7.88 -18.00
C TRP A 148 -0.87 -6.68 -17.10
N ALA A 149 -0.15 -5.56 -17.24
CA ALA A 149 -0.47 -4.33 -16.54
C ALA A 149 -1.84 -3.78 -16.92
N VAL A 150 -2.13 -3.70 -18.21
CA VAL A 150 -3.46 -3.27 -18.71
C VAL A 150 -4.54 -4.24 -18.26
N ALA A 151 -4.31 -5.56 -18.35
CA ALA A 151 -5.26 -6.56 -17.87
C ALA A 151 -5.58 -6.37 -16.39
N PHE A 152 -4.57 -6.08 -15.55
CA PHE A 152 -4.76 -5.82 -14.13
C PHE A 152 -5.60 -4.56 -13.89
N ILE A 153 -5.32 -3.46 -14.61
CA ILE A 153 -6.10 -2.22 -14.51
C ILE A 153 -7.55 -2.47 -14.94
N LEU A 154 -7.80 -3.29 -15.98
CA LEU A 154 -9.15 -3.61 -16.42
C LEU A 154 -9.92 -4.45 -15.40
N ILE A 155 -9.27 -5.40 -14.71
CA ILE A 155 -9.86 -6.13 -13.57
C ILE A 155 -10.25 -5.14 -12.47
N THR A 156 -9.36 -4.22 -12.13
CA THR A 156 -9.60 -3.16 -11.13
C THR A 156 -10.78 -2.27 -11.56
N HIS A 157 -10.80 -1.80 -12.80
CA HIS A 157 -11.88 -1.00 -13.39
C HIS A 157 -13.24 -1.68 -13.24
N PHE A 158 -13.30 -2.97 -13.58
CA PHE A 158 -14.53 -3.74 -13.48
C PHE A 158 -15.10 -3.72 -12.06
N VAL A 159 -14.26 -3.83 -11.03
CA VAL A 159 -14.70 -3.74 -9.64
C VAL A 159 -15.20 -2.34 -9.31
N VAL A 160 -14.43 -1.30 -9.66
CA VAL A 160 -14.72 0.09 -9.27
C VAL A 160 -15.97 0.63 -9.96
N VAL A 161 -16.20 0.30 -11.23
CA VAL A 161 -17.39 0.73 -11.98
C VAL A 161 -18.71 0.32 -11.30
N HIS A 162 -18.73 -0.82 -10.61
CA HIS A 162 -19.92 -1.31 -9.91
C HIS A 162 -20.24 -0.52 -8.63
N GLY A 163 -19.40 0.43 -8.24
CA GLY A 163 -19.63 1.35 -7.12
C GLY A 163 -19.13 0.85 -5.77
N ILE A 164 -19.43 1.65 -4.73
CA ILE A 164 -18.87 1.43 -3.39
C ILE A 164 -19.42 0.14 -2.77
N ARG A 165 -20.75 -0.04 -2.73
CA ARG A 165 -21.38 -1.18 -2.03
C ARG A 165 -21.30 -2.48 -2.81
N SER A 166 -21.66 -2.45 -4.09
CA SER A 166 -21.77 -3.65 -4.95
C SER A 166 -20.45 -4.06 -5.60
N GLY A 167 -19.48 -3.15 -5.70
CA GLY A 167 -18.13 -3.39 -6.20
C GLY A 167 -17.13 -3.47 -5.05
N ILE A 168 -16.65 -2.32 -4.59
CA ILE A 168 -15.52 -2.21 -3.66
C ILE A 168 -15.76 -2.97 -2.35
N GLU A 169 -16.85 -2.68 -1.63
CA GLU A 169 -17.13 -3.32 -0.33
C GLU A 169 -17.32 -4.83 -0.48
N LYS A 170 -18.10 -5.26 -1.48
CA LYS A 170 -18.38 -6.69 -1.70
C LYS A 170 -17.12 -7.46 -2.04
N VAL A 171 -16.27 -6.91 -2.91
CA VAL A 171 -15.01 -7.54 -3.32
C VAL A 171 -14.02 -7.54 -2.17
N SER A 172 -13.87 -6.44 -1.43
CA SER A 172 -12.97 -6.39 -0.26
C SER A 172 -13.38 -7.35 0.85
N ASN A 173 -14.69 -7.54 1.07
CA ASN A 173 -15.20 -8.51 2.04
C ASN A 173 -14.88 -9.97 1.67
N LEU A 174 -14.65 -10.26 0.39
CA LEU A 174 -14.19 -11.57 -0.08
C LEU A 174 -12.66 -11.66 -0.07
N LEU A 175 -11.99 -10.67 -0.64
CA LEU A 175 -10.54 -10.72 -0.87
C LEU A 175 -9.75 -10.70 0.44
N MET A 176 -10.12 -9.85 1.41
CA MET A 176 -9.36 -9.71 2.66
C MET A 176 -9.32 -11.00 3.50
N PRO A 177 -10.45 -11.68 3.80
CA PRO A 177 -10.39 -12.97 4.48
C PRO A 177 -9.65 -14.04 3.68
N THR A 178 -9.81 -14.09 2.35
CA THR A 178 -9.09 -15.02 1.48
C THR A 178 -7.58 -14.79 1.56
N LEU A 179 -7.13 -13.54 1.53
CA LEU A 179 -5.73 -13.16 1.69
C LEU A 179 -5.18 -13.65 3.04
N PHE A 180 -5.91 -13.45 4.13
CA PHE A 180 -5.50 -13.93 5.45
C PHE A 180 -5.39 -15.46 5.52
N ILE A 181 -6.34 -16.18 4.93
CA ILE A 181 -6.30 -17.66 4.91
C ILE A 181 -5.08 -18.13 4.11
N LEU A 182 -4.83 -17.57 2.93
CA LEU A 182 -3.67 -17.90 2.11
C LEU A 182 -2.37 -17.62 2.87
N LEU A 183 -2.28 -16.46 3.52
CA LEU A 183 -1.10 -16.05 4.27
C LEU A 183 -0.84 -17.01 5.45
N ILE A 184 -1.87 -17.41 6.21
CA ILE A 184 -1.73 -18.37 7.31
C ILE A 184 -1.26 -19.73 6.79
N VAL A 185 -1.81 -20.23 5.69
CA VAL A 185 -1.40 -21.50 5.06
C VAL A 185 0.06 -21.45 4.65
N LEU A 186 0.48 -20.35 3.99
CA LEU A 186 1.87 -20.16 3.55
C LEU A 186 2.84 -20.04 4.74
N VAL A 187 2.46 -19.30 5.79
CA VAL A 187 3.25 -19.20 7.03
C VAL A 187 3.40 -20.57 7.69
N GLY A 188 2.29 -21.33 7.82
CA GLY A 188 2.33 -22.67 8.39
C GLY A 188 3.30 -23.58 7.64
N ALA A 189 3.23 -23.62 6.32
CA ALA A 189 4.12 -24.42 5.50
C ALA A 189 5.59 -23.97 5.62
N SER A 190 5.87 -22.66 5.63
CA SER A 190 7.23 -22.11 5.79
C SER A 190 7.84 -22.44 7.16
N CYS A 191 7.07 -22.32 8.23
CA CYS A 191 7.53 -22.59 9.59
C CYS A 191 7.76 -24.08 9.88
N MET A 192 7.19 -24.98 9.08
CA MET A 192 7.40 -26.44 9.21
C MET A 192 8.69 -26.93 8.53
N LEU A 193 9.41 -26.09 7.81
CA LEU A 193 10.63 -26.46 7.11
C LEU A 193 11.80 -26.71 8.08
N PRO A 194 12.71 -27.67 7.77
CA PRO A 194 13.93 -27.86 8.52
C PRO A 194 14.78 -26.58 8.54
N GLY A 195 15.17 -26.11 9.71
CA GLY A 195 15.98 -24.89 9.86
C GLY A 195 15.17 -23.58 9.84
N ALA A 196 13.83 -23.63 9.68
CA ALA A 196 12.94 -22.47 9.69
C ALA A 196 13.05 -21.60 10.95
N TRP A 197 13.39 -22.21 12.09
CA TRP A 197 13.56 -21.52 13.37
C TRP A 197 14.52 -20.32 13.31
N ARG A 198 15.56 -20.39 12.50
CA ARG A 198 16.48 -19.26 12.32
C ARG A 198 15.78 -18.02 11.75
N GLY A 199 14.85 -18.21 10.82
CA GLY A 199 14.06 -17.12 10.26
C GLY A 199 13.04 -16.57 11.26
N VAL A 200 12.45 -17.43 12.10
CA VAL A 200 11.58 -17.01 13.18
C VAL A 200 12.34 -16.22 14.24
N ASP A 201 13.53 -16.70 14.64
CA ASP A 201 14.41 -16.02 15.60
C ASP A 201 14.85 -14.65 15.08
N PHE A 202 15.20 -14.54 13.81
CA PHE A 202 15.54 -13.27 13.15
C PHE A 202 14.42 -12.22 13.23
N LEU A 203 13.15 -12.65 13.15
CA LEU A 203 11.99 -11.78 13.23
C LEU A 203 11.54 -11.45 14.65
N LEU A 204 11.89 -12.27 15.64
CA LEU A 204 11.37 -12.14 17.00
C LEU A 204 12.43 -11.75 18.02
N ASN A 205 13.71 -11.95 17.70
CA ASN A 205 14.83 -11.64 18.61
C ASN A 205 15.54 -10.35 18.16
N PRO A 206 15.26 -9.19 18.80
CA PRO A 206 15.77 -7.91 18.34
C PRO A 206 17.25 -7.72 18.68
N ASP A 207 18.06 -7.42 17.67
CA ASP A 207 19.46 -7.01 17.81
C ASP A 207 19.58 -5.50 17.58
N PHE A 208 19.55 -4.75 18.68
CA PHE A 208 19.68 -3.29 18.62
C PHE A 208 21.10 -2.80 18.29
N SER A 209 22.11 -3.67 18.25
CA SER A 209 23.47 -3.27 17.87
C SER A 209 23.57 -2.83 16.39
N LYS A 210 22.62 -3.26 15.56
CA LYS A 210 22.52 -2.94 14.13
C LYS A 210 21.66 -1.70 13.85
N VAL A 211 21.00 -1.12 14.86
CA VAL A 211 20.12 0.01 14.67
C VAL A 211 20.95 1.28 14.49
N SER A 212 20.76 1.93 13.37
CA SER A 212 21.31 3.24 13.01
C SER A 212 20.19 4.29 12.88
N SER A 213 20.57 5.55 12.70
CA SER A 213 19.60 6.61 12.36
C SER A 213 18.88 6.32 11.04
N THR A 214 19.53 5.66 10.08
CA THR A 214 18.95 5.26 8.79
C THR A 214 17.82 4.26 9.00
N VAL A 215 18.02 3.21 9.80
CA VAL A 215 16.99 2.21 10.13
C VAL A 215 15.73 2.86 10.70
N PHE A 216 15.89 3.87 11.56
CA PHE A 216 14.75 4.60 12.10
C PHE A 216 13.98 5.37 11.01
N LEU A 217 14.70 6.04 10.11
CA LEU A 217 14.09 6.82 9.03
C LEU A 217 13.44 5.91 7.97
N ASP A 218 14.03 4.77 7.70
CA ASP A 218 13.50 3.75 6.81
C ASP A 218 12.21 3.12 7.36
N ALA A 219 12.21 2.78 8.65
CA ALA A 219 11.01 2.29 9.34
C ALA A 219 9.88 3.33 9.35
N LEU A 220 10.22 4.59 9.50
CA LEU A 220 9.28 5.70 9.46
C LEU A 220 8.72 5.89 8.03
N GLY A 221 9.58 5.87 7.01
CA GLY A 221 9.18 5.91 5.60
C GLY A 221 8.28 4.73 5.24
N GLN A 222 8.62 3.53 5.71
CA GLN A 222 7.79 2.33 5.51
C GLN A 222 6.41 2.47 6.17
N ALA A 223 6.32 3.07 7.36
CA ALA A 223 5.04 3.30 8.03
C ALA A 223 4.13 4.26 7.22
N PHE A 224 4.68 5.32 6.63
CA PHE A 224 3.92 6.22 5.75
C PHE A 224 3.46 5.53 4.47
N PHE A 225 4.35 4.76 3.85
CA PHE A 225 4.05 4.04 2.61
C PHE A 225 2.98 2.97 2.82
N SER A 226 3.14 2.11 3.83
CA SER A 226 2.23 1.00 4.13
C SER A 226 0.81 1.49 4.40
N LEU A 227 0.66 2.58 5.15
CA LEU A 227 -0.64 3.16 5.48
C LEU A 227 -1.19 4.10 4.40
N SER A 228 -0.53 4.21 3.24
CA SER A 228 -0.95 5.06 2.10
C SER A 228 -1.20 6.52 2.47
N LEU A 229 -0.41 7.08 3.41
CA LEU A 229 -0.54 8.46 3.86
C LEU A 229 -0.10 9.43 2.77
N GLY A 230 -0.84 10.55 2.63
CA GLY A 230 -0.54 11.59 1.65
C GLY A 230 -1.04 11.32 0.23
N THR A 231 -1.61 10.14 -0.04
CA THR A 231 -2.17 9.77 -1.37
C THR A 231 -3.63 10.21 -1.55
N ALA A 232 -4.23 10.87 -0.57
CA ALA A 232 -5.67 11.14 -0.53
C ALA A 232 -6.58 9.88 -0.49
N CYS A 233 -6.01 8.69 -0.36
CA CYS A 233 -6.73 7.43 -0.30
C CYS A 233 -7.66 7.39 0.91
N LEU A 234 -7.10 7.57 2.09
CA LEU A 234 -7.83 7.52 3.35
C LEU A 234 -8.88 8.63 3.44
N CYS A 235 -8.57 9.82 2.91
CA CYS A 235 -9.52 10.92 2.77
C CYS A 235 -10.71 10.52 1.89
N THR A 236 -10.46 9.92 0.72
CA THR A 236 -11.52 9.48 -0.20
C THR A 236 -12.40 8.41 0.45
N TYR A 237 -11.82 7.38 1.07
CA TYR A 237 -12.57 6.32 1.74
C TYR A 237 -13.37 6.84 2.94
N ALA A 238 -12.78 7.72 3.75
CA ALA A 238 -13.49 8.33 4.87
C ALA A 238 -14.68 9.19 4.45
N SER A 239 -14.68 9.72 3.23
CA SER A 239 -15.82 10.44 2.68
C SER A 239 -17.08 9.57 2.50
N TYR A 240 -16.90 8.25 2.48
CA TYR A 240 -17.98 7.24 2.45
C TYR A 240 -18.34 6.70 3.84
N PHE A 241 -17.64 7.13 4.91
CA PHE A 241 -17.95 6.70 6.27
C PHE A 241 -19.23 7.34 6.79
N SER A 242 -19.98 6.55 7.55
CA SER A 242 -21.15 7.09 8.26
C SER A 242 -20.72 8.02 9.39
N ARG A 243 -21.59 8.97 9.77
CA ARG A 243 -21.36 9.86 10.93
C ARG A 243 -21.20 9.12 12.26
N ARG A 244 -21.65 7.86 12.34
CA ARG A 244 -21.54 6.99 13.53
C ARG A 244 -20.24 6.21 13.59
N THR A 245 -19.40 6.26 12.55
CA THR A 245 -18.10 5.58 12.52
C THR A 245 -17.14 6.27 13.49
N ASN A 246 -16.53 5.52 14.38
CA ASN A 246 -15.49 6.03 15.28
C ASN A 246 -14.14 6.03 14.54
N LEU A 247 -13.64 7.22 14.16
CA LEU A 247 -12.44 7.36 13.33
C LEU A 247 -11.19 6.80 14.01
N ALA A 248 -10.98 7.12 15.30
CA ALA A 248 -9.81 6.64 16.04
C ALA A 248 -9.80 5.11 16.15
N LYS A 249 -10.97 4.51 16.50
CA LYS A 249 -11.09 3.04 16.54
C LYS A 249 -10.83 2.42 15.17
N THR A 250 -11.38 2.99 14.11
CA THR A 250 -11.19 2.50 12.74
C THR A 250 -9.74 2.60 12.31
N ALA A 251 -9.04 3.69 12.59
CA ALA A 251 -7.62 3.85 12.30
C ALA A 251 -6.77 2.80 13.04
N CYS A 252 -7.02 2.58 14.34
CA CYS A 252 -6.33 1.52 15.08
C CYS A 252 -6.59 0.12 14.50
N GLN A 253 -7.83 -0.18 14.11
CA GLN A 253 -8.15 -1.48 13.50
C GLN A 253 -7.41 -1.69 12.18
N ILE A 254 -7.36 -0.67 11.32
CA ILE A 254 -6.64 -0.74 10.04
C ILE A 254 -5.14 -0.90 10.27
N ALA A 255 -4.55 -0.11 11.17
CA ALA A 255 -3.13 -0.22 11.50
C ALA A 255 -2.76 -1.60 12.05
N ILE A 256 -3.59 -2.18 12.92
CA ILE A 256 -3.39 -3.55 13.45
C ILE A 256 -3.46 -4.59 12.32
N ILE A 257 -4.43 -4.48 11.41
CA ILE A 257 -4.56 -5.38 10.27
C ILE A 257 -3.33 -5.28 9.36
N ASP A 258 -2.89 -4.07 9.05
CA ASP A 258 -1.72 -3.79 8.21
C ASP A 258 -0.45 -4.38 8.83
N MET A 259 -0.17 -4.08 10.10
CA MET A 259 0.99 -4.61 10.83
C MET A 259 0.97 -6.14 10.91
N LEU A 260 -0.21 -6.73 11.17
CA LEU A 260 -0.35 -8.18 11.25
C LEU A 260 -0.01 -8.85 9.91
N VAL A 261 -0.50 -8.30 8.80
CA VAL A 261 -0.16 -8.82 7.46
C VAL A 261 1.34 -8.68 7.17
N ALA A 262 1.95 -7.56 7.51
CA ALA A 262 3.38 -7.34 7.32
C ALA A 262 4.23 -8.36 8.11
N ILE A 263 3.91 -8.59 9.39
CA ILE A 263 4.61 -9.57 10.24
C ILE A 263 4.40 -11.00 9.72
N LEU A 264 3.17 -11.36 9.34
CA LEU A 264 2.87 -12.68 8.77
C LEU A 264 3.60 -12.89 7.43
N ALA A 265 3.72 -11.85 6.60
CA ALA A 265 4.50 -11.92 5.37
C ALA A 265 6.01 -12.17 5.65
N GLY A 266 6.56 -11.53 6.68
CA GLY A 266 7.89 -11.84 7.18
C GLY A 266 8.00 -13.31 7.63
N LEU A 267 7.05 -13.81 8.44
CA LEU A 267 7.01 -15.21 8.88
C LEU A 267 6.80 -16.21 7.73
N MET A 268 6.26 -15.79 6.61
CA MET A 268 6.19 -16.61 5.39
C MET A 268 7.54 -16.68 4.67
N ILE A 269 8.23 -15.53 4.55
CA ILE A 269 9.42 -15.40 3.70
C ILE A 269 10.71 -15.85 4.43
N PHE A 270 10.97 -15.33 5.64
CA PHE A 270 12.25 -15.56 6.32
C PHE A 270 12.49 -17.01 6.72
N PRO A 271 11.52 -17.75 7.32
CA PRO A 271 11.73 -19.17 7.62
C PRO A 271 12.03 -20.00 6.38
N ALA A 272 11.35 -19.74 5.26
CA ALA A 272 11.58 -20.43 4.00
C ALA A 272 12.98 -20.10 3.41
N ALA A 273 13.36 -18.82 3.37
CA ALA A 273 14.66 -18.39 2.86
C ALA A 273 15.82 -18.94 3.68
N PHE A 274 15.75 -18.84 5.01
CA PHE A 274 16.80 -19.35 5.91
C PHE A 274 16.90 -20.89 5.90
N SER A 275 15.80 -21.61 5.60
CA SER A 275 15.81 -23.08 5.50
C SER A 275 16.72 -23.59 4.36
N VAL A 276 16.89 -22.79 3.31
CA VAL A 276 17.72 -23.10 2.14
C VAL A 276 19.00 -22.26 2.08
N GLY A 277 19.30 -21.49 3.14
CA GLY A 277 20.52 -20.69 3.25
C GLY A 277 20.56 -19.47 2.33
N ILE A 278 19.40 -18.99 1.84
CA ILE A 278 19.31 -17.78 1.02
C ILE A 278 19.14 -16.58 1.93
N SER A 279 19.95 -15.53 1.68
CA SER A 279 19.77 -14.24 2.38
C SER A 279 18.55 -13.50 1.86
N PRO A 280 17.68 -12.97 2.74
CA PRO A 280 16.47 -12.24 2.35
C PRO A 280 16.72 -10.79 1.93
N ASP A 281 17.96 -10.35 1.80
CA ASP A 281 18.40 -9.02 1.39
C ASP A 281 18.45 -8.80 -0.13
N SER A 282 17.80 -9.67 -0.91
CA SER A 282 17.89 -9.70 -2.38
C SER A 282 17.15 -8.57 -3.10
N GLY A 283 16.68 -7.55 -2.39
CA GLY A 283 16.00 -6.40 -2.97
C GLY A 283 14.65 -6.71 -3.65
N PRO A 284 14.20 -5.84 -4.58
CA PRO A 284 12.93 -6.05 -5.31
C PRO A 284 12.85 -7.36 -6.09
N ALA A 285 13.99 -7.95 -6.47
CA ALA A 285 14.06 -9.25 -7.13
C ALA A 285 13.65 -10.42 -6.22
N LEU A 286 13.57 -10.21 -4.91
CA LEU A 286 13.21 -11.23 -3.91
C LEU A 286 11.97 -12.04 -4.31
N ILE A 287 10.91 -11.39 -4.75
CA ILE A 287 9.64 -12.05 -5.06
C ILE A 287 9.68 -12.84 -6.37
N PHE A 288 10.36 -12.31 -7.39
CA PHE A 288 10.26 -12.85 -8.75
C PHE A 288 11.43 -13.76 -9.12
N ILE A 289 12.56 -13.65 -8.43
CA ILE A 289 13.74 -14.46 -8.69
C ILE A 289 14.04 -15.40 -7.52
N THR A 290 14.10 -14.87 -6.31
CA THR A 290 14.56 -15.63 -5.14
C THR A 290 13.49 -16.58 -4.62
N LEU A 291 12.26 -16.12 -4.38
CA LEU A 291 11.22 -16.95 -3.77
C LEU A 291 10.76 -18.15 -4.59
N PRO A 292 10.67 -18.13 -5.94
CA PRO A 292 10.41 -19.33 -6.71
C PRO A 292 11.47 -20.43 -6.44
N ASN A 293 12.74 -20.01 -6.36
CA ASN A 293 13.85 -20.94 -6.05
C ASN A 293 13.77 -21.45 -4.61
N VAL A 294 13.45 -20.58 -3.64
CA VAL A 294 13.24 -20.96 -2.24
C VAL A 294 12.15 -22.03 -2.13
N PHE A 295 10.98 -21.84 -2.74
CA PHE A 295 9.90 -22.83 -2.68
C PHE A 295 10.30 -24.16 -3.33
N ARG A 296 11.02 -24.13 -4.45
CA ARG A 296 11.50 -25.33 -5.11
C ARG A 296 12.50 -26.10 -4.23
N GLU A 297 13.47 -25.42 -3.65
CA GLU A 297 14.53 -26.03 -2.84
C GLU A 297 14.01 -26.49 -1.47
N ALA A 298 13.21 -25.66 -0.80
CA ALA A 298 12.63 -25.97 0.49
C ALA A 298 11.71 -27.19 0.46
N PHE A 299 10.98 -27.38 -0.65
CA PHE A 299 10.07 -28.50 -0.85
C PHE A 299 10.58 -29.53 -1.87
N ALA A 300 11.90 -29.64 -2.07
CA ALA A 300 12.49 -30.57 -3.03
C ALA A 300 12.09 -32.03 -2.78
N SER A 301 11.89 -32.43 -1.50
CA SER A 301 11.39 -33.76 -1.14
C SER A 301 9.89 -33.97 -1.42
N MET A 302 9.13 -32.88 -1.62
CA MET A 302 7.68 -32.87 -1.86
C MET A 302 7.33 -31.91 -3.02
N PRO A 303 7.67 -32.21 -4.28
CA PRO A 303 7.53 -31.28 -5.40
C PRO A 303 6.13 -30.74 -5.62
N ILE A 304 5.11 -31.55 -5.35
CA ILE A 304 3.69 -31.13 -5.45
C ILE A 304 3.39 -30.03 -4.44
N VAL A 305 3.94 -30.11 -3.23
CA VAL A 305 3.77 -29.07 -2.21
C VAL A 305 4.44 -27.78 -2.65
N GLY A 306 5.68 -27.85 -3.15
CA GLY A 306 6.39 -26.68 -3.71
C GLY A 306 5.63 -26.00 -4.85
N TYR A 307 5.05 -26.79 -5.76
CA TYR A 307 4.19 -26.29 -6.83
C TYR A 307 2.96 -25.54 -6.25
N VAL A 308 2.24 -26.18 -5.33
CA VAL A 308 1.04 -25.58 -4.71
C VAL A 308 1.42 -24.30 -3.96
N MET A 309 2.53 -24.29 -3.22
CA MET A 309 3.02 -23.11 -2.49
C MET A 309 3.33 -21.94 -3.44
N SER A 310 3.96 -22.21 -4.58
CA SER A 310 4.22 -21.19 -5.60
C SER A 310 2.91 -20.59 -6.15
N VAL A 311 1.93 -21.42 -6.49
CA VAL A 311 0.62 -20.96 -6.96
C VAL A 311 -0.11 -20.12 -5.92
N LEU A 312 -0.17 -20.60 -4.66
CA LEU A 312 -0.84 -19.88 -3.56
C LEU A 312 -0.14 -18.55 -3.25
N PHE A 313 1.18 -18.50 -3.35
CA PHE A 313 1.96 -17.29 -3.13
C PHE A 313 1.66 -16.20 -4.19
N TYR A 314 1.72 -16.54 -5.48
CA TYR A 314 1.42 -15.55 -6.52
C TYR A 314 -0.07 -15.18 -6.57
N MET A 315 -0.95 -16.08 -6.17
CA MET A 315 -2.36 -15.75 -5.95
C MET A 315 -2.50 -14.74 -4.80
N LEU A 316 -1.81 -14.95 -3.69
CA LEU A 316 -1.77 -14.00 -2.55
C LEU A 316 -1.31 -12.61 -3.01
N LEU A 317 -0.21 -12.54 -3.77
CA LEU A 317 0.32 -11.28 -4.30
C LEU A 317 -0.68 -10.57 -5.23
N ALA A 318 -1.31 -11.31 -6.14
CA ALA A 318 -2.30 -10.74 -7.06
C ALA A 318 -3.53 -10.19 -6.30
N LEU A 319 -4.01 -10.91 -5.28
CA LEU A 319 -5.12 -10.43 -4.44
C LEU A 319 -4.74 -9.22 -3.59
N ALA A 320 -3.55 -9.20 -3.01
CA ALA A 320 -3.02 -8.05 -2.25
C ALA A 320 -2.84 -6.83 -3.16
N ALA A 321 -2.33 -7.02 -4.38
CA ALA A 321 -2.24 -5.95 -5.35
C ALA A 321 -3.62 -5.41 -5.75
N LEU A 322 -4.61 -6.29 -5.94
CA LEU A 322 -5.96 -5.92 -6.38
C LEU A 322 -6.68 -5.06 -5.32
N THR A 323 -6.55 -5.36 -4.04
CA THR A 323 -7.16 -4.55 -2.97
C THR A 323 -6.65 -3.12 -2.97
N SER A 324 -5.35 -2.93 -3.18
CA SER A 324 -4.70 -1.61 -3.25
C SER A 324 -5.06 -0.85 -4.54
N THR A 325 -5.04 -1.52 -5.70
CA THR A 325 -5.37 -0.87 -6.98
C THR A 325 -6.83 -0.43 -7.05
N ILE A 326 -7.77 -1.18 -6.46
CA ILE A 326 -9.17 -0.76 -6.32
C ILE A 326 -9.26 0.58 -5.58
N SER A 327 -8.48 0.76 -4.54
CA SER A 327 -8.48 1.98 -3.73
C SER A 327 -7.91 3.16 -4.49
N MET A 328 -6.78 2.98 -5.15
CA MET A 328 -6.14 4.02 -5.97
C MET A 328 -7.03 4.45 -7.13
N HIS A 329 -7.65 3.51 -7.81
CA HIS A 329 -8.56 3.77 -8.93
C HIS A 329 -9.83 4.52 -8.47
N GLU A 330 -10.33 4.23 -7.26
CA GLU A 330 -11.49 4.92 -6.70
C GLU A 330 -11.21 6.41 -6.46
N ILE A 331 -9.99 6.79 -6.09
CA ILE A 331 -9.61 8.19 -5.86
C ILE A 331 -9.80 9.03 -7.13
N GLY A 332 -9.23 8.58 -8.24
CA GLY A 332 -9.38 9.26 -9.53
C GLY A 332 -10.83 9.18 -10.05
N THR A 333 -11.48 8.03 -9.93
CA THR A 333 -12.90 7.87 -10.30
C THR A 333 -13.79 8.88 -9.57
N ALA A 334 -13.64 9.02 -8.25
CA ALA A 334 -14.41 9.97 -7.45
C ALA A 334 -14.12 11.42 -7.84
N PHE A 335 -12.85 11.72 -8.13
CA PHE A 335 -12.43 13.04 -8.58
C PHE A 335 -13.06 13.40 -9.93
N PHE A 336 -12.88 12.58 -10.95
CA PHE A 336 -13.45 12.86 -12.28
C PHE A 336 -14.95 12.88 -12.28
N HIS A 337 -15.61 11.96 -11.58
CA HIS A 337 -17.07 11.94 -11.44
C HIS A 337 -17.62 13.26 -10.85
N GLU A 338 -17.00 13.76 -9.78
CA GLU A 338 -17.50 14.95 -9.08
C GLU A 338 -17.04 16.27 -9.73
N GLU A 339 -15.80 16.37 -10.22
CA GLU A 339 -15.29 17.62 -10.81
C GLU A 339 -15.78 17.83 -12.24
N LEU A 340 -15.89 16.78 -13.05
CA LEU A 340 -16.39 16.86 -14.42
C LEU A 340 -17.92 16.72 -14.50
N HIS A 341 -18.61 16.49 -13.35
CA HIS A 341 -20.06 16.30 -13.29
C HIS A 341 -20.55 15.19 -14.25
N CYS A 342 -19.74 14.19 -14.52
CA CYS A 342 -20.03 13.05 -15.40
C CYS A 342 -20.54 11.83 -14.64
N SER A 343 -21.05 10.82 -15.33
CA SER A 343 -21.44 9.57 -14.68
C SER A 343 -20.20 8.87 -14.07
N ARG A 344 -20.40 8.07 -13.01
CA ARG A 344 -19.35 7.28 -12.39
C ARG A 344 -18.61 6.39 -13.40
N ARG A 345 -19.34 5.82 -14.38
CA ARG A 345 -18.75 4.99 -15.45
C ARG A 345 -17.77 5.79 -16.28
N ILE A 346 -18.12 7.01 -16.68
CA ILE A 346 -17.24 7.90 -17.44
C ILE A 346 -16.01 8.28 -16.60
N GLY A 347 -16.20 8.68 -15.35
CA GLY A 347 -15.08 8.99 -14.46
C GLY A 347 -14.11 7.84 -14.29
N ALA A 348 -14.63 6.63 -14.09
CA ALA A 348 -13.81 5.42 -14.01
C ALA A 348 -13.08 5.11 -15.32
N THR A 349 -13.73 5.32 -16.48
CA THR A 349 -13.08 5.10 -17.79
C THR A 349 -11.94 6.10 -18.03
N ILE A 350 -12.13 7.38 -17.67
CA ILE A 350 -11.07 8.39 -17.78
C ILE A 350 -9.86 7.98 -16.94
N GLU A 351 -10.08 7.59 -15.68
CA GLU A 351 -9.04 7.11 -14.78
C GLU A 351 -8.32 5.90 -15.36
N THR A 352 -9.06 4.89 -15.83
CA THR A 352 -8.52 3.69 -16.45
C THR A 352 -7.61 4.01 -17.63
N VAL A 353 -8.06 4.86 -18.57
CA VAL A 353 -7.28 5.23 -19.76
C VAL A 353 -6.00 5.95 -19.37
N ALA A 354 -6.09 6.92 -18.45
CA ALA A 354 -4.93 7.66 -17.98
C ALA A 354 -3.90 6.73 -17.31
N CYS A 355 -4.35 5.84 -16.42
CA CYS A 355 -3.47 4.88 -15.74
C CYS A 355 -2.91 3.81 -16.69
N CYS A 356 -3.66 3.36 -17.69
CA CYS A 356 -3.14 2.45 -18.72
C CYS A 356 -2.01 3.09 -19.54
N ILE A 357 -2.12 4.37 -19.87
CA ILE A 357 -1.05 5.09 -20.58
C ILE A 357 0.22 5.12 -19.72
N ILE A 358 0.11 5.50 -18.44
CA ILE A 358 1.24 5.52 -17.52
C ILE A 358 1.84 4.11 -17.38
N ALA A 359 1.00 3.08 -17.20
CA ALA A 359 1.43 1.70 -17.03
C ALA A 359 2.18 1.17 -18.26
N ILE A 360 1.68 1.43 -19.47
CA ILE A 360 2.35 1.03 -20.71
C ILE A 360 3.72 1.69 -20.81
N LEU A 361 3.82 3.00 -20.57
CA LEU A 361 5.09 3.73 -20.61
C LEU A 361 6.08 3.20 -19.55
N CYS A 362 5.60 2.96 -18.32
CA CYS A 362 6.42 2.37 -17.26
C CYS A 362 6.88 0.94 -17.62
N ALA A 363 5.99 0.10 -18.14
CA ALA A 363 6.34 -1.27 -18.56
C ALA A 363 7.41 -1.26 -19.66
N LEU A 364 7.28 -0.40 -20.67
CA LEU A 364 8.24 -0.26 -21.75
C LEU A 364 9.61 0.24 -21.27
N SER A 365 9.65 1.03 -20.20
CA SER A 365 10.90 1.56 -19.63
C SER A 365 11.74 0.51 -18.89
N CYS A 366 11.15 -0.62 -18.49
CA CYS A 366 11.84 -1.65 -17.69
C CYS A 366 12.90 -2.45 -18.47
N GLY A 367 12.91 -2.38 -19.78
CA GLY A 367 13.91 -3.11 -20.57
C GLY A 367 13.76 -2.96 -22.07
N ALA A 368 12.53 -2.82 -22.60
CA ALA A 368 12.27 -2.77 -24.02
C ALA A 368 12.80 -1.47 -24.67
N TYR A 369 12.70 -0.33 -23.98
CA TYR A 369 13.12 0.98 -24.48
C TYR A 369 13.98 1.74 -23.46
N LYS A 370 15.30 1.58 -23.54
CA LYS A 370 16.28 2.24 -22.65
C LYS A 370 16.23 3.77 -22.72
N GLY A 371 15.65 4.37 -23.77
CA GLY A 371 15.46 5.82 -23.91
C GLY A 371 14.36 6.42 -23.02
N LEU A 372 13.48 5.59 -22.46
CA LEU A 372 12.45 6.03 -21.51
C LEU A 372 13.02 6.07 -20.08
N SER A 373 13.99 6.98 -19.88
CA SER A 373 14.63 7.21 -18.59
C SER A 373 14.63 8.71 -18.26
N ILE A 374 14.43 9.02 -16.97
CA ILE A 374 14.47 10.39 -16.43
C ILE A 374 15.47 10.39 -15.28
N ALA A 375 16.42 11.33 -15.31
CA ALA A 375 17.47 11.47 -14.30
C ALA A 375 18.25 10.14 -14.02
N GLY A 376 18.51 9.34 -15.08
CA GLY A 376 19.24 8.06 -14.97
C GLY A 376 18.45 6.88 -14.40
N ARG A 377 17.14 7.06 -14.13
CA ARG A 377 16.22 6.04 -13.64
C ARG A 377 15.27 5.59 -14.74
N THR A 378 14.82 4.36 -14.74
CA THR A 378 13.68 3.95 -15.59
C THR A 378 12.46 4.82 -15.27
N LEU A 379 11.52 4.94 -16.19
CA LEU A 379 10.30 5.70 -15.90
C LEU A 379 9.51 5.10 -14.73
N LEU A 380 9.52 3.78 -14.57
CA LEU A 380 8.92 3.09 -13.43
C LEU A 380 9.58 3.54 -12.12
N ASP A 381 10.91 3.45 -12.02
CA ASP A 381 11.65 3.84 -10.82
C ASP A 381 11.53 5.34 -10.54
N PHE A 382 11.44 6.16 -11.60
CA PHE A 382 11.22 7.61 -11.45
C PHE A 382 9.83 7.91 -10.89
N CYS A 383 8.77 7.22 -11.36
CA CYS A 383 7.42 7.38 -10.83
C CYS A 383 7.34 6.93 -9.36
N ASP A 384 7.98 5.81 -9.00
CA ASP A 384 8.07 5.37 -7.60
C ASP A 384 8.81 6.40 -6.75
N PHE A 385 9.99 6.85 -7.17
CA PHE A 385 10.75 7.90 -6.49
C PHE A 385 9.93 9.18 -6.30
N LEU A 386 9.32 9.70 -7.37
CA LEU A 386 8.53 10.93 -7.33
C LEU A 386 7.36 10.82 -6.35
N THR A 387 6.66 9.70 -6.36
CA THR A 387 5.49 9.52 -5.50
C THR A 387 5.87 9.18 -4.07
N ALA A 388 6.69 8.17 -3.83
CA ALA A 388 7.00 7.68 -2.50
C ALA A 388 7.94 8.63 -1.72
N GLN A 389 8.90 9.28 -2.39
CA GLN A 389 9.89 10.11 -1.72
C GLN A 389 9.57 11.62 -1.74
N ILE A 390 8.67 12.08 -2.62
CA ILE A 390 8.34 13.51 -2.71
C ILE A 390 6.86 13.75 -2.44
N LEU A 391 5.96 13.24 -3.30
CA LEU A 391 4.55 13.65 -3.25
C LEU A 391 3.81 13.14 -2.01
N MET A 392 4.03 11.91 -1.59
CA MET A 392 3.39 11.34 -0.39
C MET A 392 3.85 12.04 0.90
N PRO A 393 5.15 12.23 1.17
CA PRO A 393 5.59 13.01 2.34
C PRO A 393 5.07 14.44 2.35
N VAL A 394 5.09 15.14 1.20
CA VAL A 394 4.54 16.51 1.09
C VAL A 394 3.04 16.52 1.36
N GLY A 395 2.29 15.55 0.83
CA GLY A 395 0.86 15.40 1.08
C GLY A 395 0.53 15.13 2.56
N ALA A 396 1.28 14.23 3.20
CA ALA A 396 1.13 13.90 4.61
C ALA A 396 1.48 15.11 5.50
N LEU A 397 2.58 15.82 5.20
CA LEU A 397 2.97 17.04 5.90
C LEU A 397 1.88 18.11 5.79
N ALA A 398 1.41 18.39 4.58
CA ALA A 398 0.35 19.36 4.34
C ALA A 398 -0.95 18.98 5.07
N THR A 399 -1.31 17.69 5.13
CA THR A 399 -2.45 17.18 5.90
C THR A 399 -2.30 17.45 7.39
N CYS A 400 -1.12 17.17 7.97
CA CYS A 400 -0.83 17.44 9.37
C CYS A 400 -0.88 18.95 9.68
N LEU A 401 -0.31 19.78 8.81
CA LEU A 401 -0.37 21.23 8.96
C LEU A 401 -1.82 21.75 8.89
N LEU A 402 -2.59 21.25 7.91
CA LEU A 402 -4.01 21.62 7.76
C LEU A 402 -4.80 21.33 9.03
N ILE A 403 -4.76 20.10 9.52
CA ILE A 403 -5.51 19.65 10.71
C ILE A 403 -4.97 20.32 11.99
N GLY A 404 -3.66 20.43 12.10
CA GLY A 404 -3.02 21.00 13.29
C GLY A 404 -3.27 22.48 13.47
N TRP A 405 -3.24 23.28 12.38
CA TRP A 405 -3.13 24.72 12.45
C TRP A 405 -4.26 25.50 11.78
N PHE A 406 -4.83 24.99 10.70
CA PHE A 406 -5.76 25.74 9.84
C PHE A 406 -7.23 25.35 10.02
N VAL A 407 -7.54 24.09 10.30
CA VAL A 407 -8.93 23.65 10.55
C VAL A 407 -9.38 24.11 11.93
N PRO A 408 -10.62 24.65 12.07
CA PRO A 408 -11.16 25.04 13.36
C PRO A 408 -11.10 23.88 14.37
N LYS A 409 -10.52 24.14 15.55
CA LYS A 409 -10.34 23.13 16.61
C LYS A 409 -11.62 22.39 16.99
N ARG A 410 -12.78 23.07 16.89
CA ARG A 410 -14.08 22.47 17.15
C ARG A 410 -14.38 21.33 16.17
N ILE A 411 -14.11 21.52 14.87
CA ILE A 411 -14.32 20.50 13.85
C ILE A 411 -13.41 19.29 14.14
N VAL A 412 -12.12 19.53 14.35
CA VAL A 412 -11.14 18.46 14.63
C VAL A 412 -11.55 17.68 15.88
N ARG A 413 -11.94 18.38 16.96
CA ARG A 413 -12.39 17.75 18.20
C ARG A 413 -13.66 16.93 18.00
N ASP A 414 -14.68 17.50 17.35
CA ASP A 414 -15.98 16.85 17.14
C ASP A 414 -15.84 15.58 16.28
N GLU A 415 -14.99 15.62 15.24
CA GLU A 415 -14.72 14.47 14.38
C GLU A 415 -13.87 13.41 15.11
N PHE A 416 -12.82 13.81 15.81
CA PHE A 416 -11.93 12.88 16.56
C PHE A 416 -12.68 12.20 17.71
N THR A 417 -13.42 12.98 18.51
CA THR A 417 -14.11 12.47 19.72
C THR A 417 -15.50 11.91 19.43
N ASN A 418 -15.91 11.83 18.17
CA ASN A 418 -17.26 11.46 17.77
C ASN A 418 -18.31 12.29 18.54
N ARG A 419 -18.16 13.62 18.50
CA ARG A 419 -18.97 14.63 19.23
C ARG A 419 -18.92 14.49 20.75
N GLY A 420 -17.74 14.22 21.30
CA GLY A 420 -17.52 14.15 22.73
C GLY A 420 -17.89 12.80 23.39
N THR A 421 -18.25 11.79 22.61
CA THR A 421 -18.67 10.48 23.15
C THR A 421 -17.49 9.53 23.44
N THR A 422 -16.35 9.69 22.74
CA THR A 422 -15.21 8.77 22.84
C THR A 422 -13.89 9.54 22.76
N TRP A 423 -12.81 8.97 23.32
CA TRP A 423 -11.43 9.43 23.17
C TRP A 423 -11.15 10.89 23.62
N VAL A 424 -12.05 11.51 24.41
CA VAL A 424 -11.94 12.93 24.84
C VAL A 424 -10.63 13.20 25.58
N LYS A 425 -10.19 12.26 26.45
CA LYS A 425 -8.99 12.43 27.28
C LYS A 425 -7.68 12.44 26.46
N VAL A 426 -7.64 11.75 25.31
CA VAL A 426 -6.46 11.65 24.45
C VAL A 426 -6.44 12.64 23.29
N TYR A 427 -7.49 13.46 23.14
CA TYR A 427 -7.56 14.48 22.08
C TYR A 427 -6.37 15.46 22.12
N GLY A 428 -5.97 15.87 23.31
CA GLY A 428 -4.81 16.77 23.47
C GLY A 428 -3.50 16.16 22.99
N ILE A 429 -3.29 14.87 23.27
CA ILE A 429 -2.12 14.11 22.81
C ILE A 429 -2.14 13.98 21.28
N PHE A 430 -3.27 13.57 20.70
CA PHE A 430 -3.46 13.50 19.26
C PHE A 430 -3.11 14.84 18.58
N LEU A 431 -3.67 15.94 19.09
CA LEU A 431 -3.45 17.26 18.50
C LEU A 431 -1.98 17.71 18.62
N PHE A 432 -1.32 17.41 19.74
CA PHE A 432 0.11 17.68 19.92
C PHE A 432 0.96 16.91 18.92
N ILE A 433 0.70 15.62 18.76
CA ILE A 433 1.42 14.76 17.80
C ILE A 433 1.27 15.29 16.38
N VAL A 434 0.02 15.56 15.94
CA VAL A 434 -0.25 16.04 14.57
C VAL A 434 0.36 17.44 14.32
N ARG A 435 0.44 18.29 15.34
CA ARG A 435 0.98 19.65 15.20
C ARG A 435 2.49 19.72 15.14
N PHE A 436 3.16 18.90 15.94
CA PHE A 436 4.58 19.04 16.17
C PHE A 436 5.37 17.80 15.80
N VAL A 437 4.96 16.62 16.28
CA VAL A 437 5.74 15.38 16.11
C VAL A 437 5.68 14.93 14.65
N CYS A 438 4.48 14.76 14.08
CA CYS A 438 4.33 14.33 12.69
C CYS A 438 5.08 15.24 11.69
N PRO A 439 4.94 16.59 11.71
CA PRO A 439 5.67 17.43 10.78
C PRO A 439 7.18 17.31 10.90
N VAL A 440 7.71 17.27 12.11
CA VAL A 440 9.17 17.14 12.34
C VAL A 440 9.67 15.80 11.78
N CYS A 441 8.98 14.70 12.09
CA CYS A 441 9.37 13.37 11.61
C CYS A 441 9.24 13.26 10.08
N ILE A 442 8.19 13.81 9.46
CA ILE A 442 8.03 13.79 8.00
C ILE A 442 9.14 14.60 7.32
N ILE A 443 9.50 15.77 7.86
CA ILE A 443 10.60 16.57 7.35
C ILE A 443 11.93 15.81 7.49
N ALA A 444 12.17 15.13 8.61
CA ALA A 444 13.37 14.33 8.80
C ALA A 444 13.49 13.20 7.77
N VAL A 445 12.40 12.45 7.51
CA VAL A 445 12.36 11.43 6.44
C VAL A 445 12.62 12.05 5.08
N PHE A 446 11.98 13.19 4.78
CA PHE A 446 12.17 13.86 3.51
C PHE A 446 13.62 14.30 3.28
N LEU A 447 14.28 14.86 4.29
CA LEU A 447 15.67 15.27 4.23
C LEU A 447 16.62 14.08 4.07
N HIS A 448 16.34 12.97 4.75
CA HIS A 448 17.10 11.72 4.62
C HIS A 448 16.97 11.14 3.21
N GLN A 449 15.77 11.04 2.68
CA GLN A 449 15.54 10.53 1.33
C GLN A 449 16.13 11.44 0.23
N ALA A 450 16.27 12.74 0.54
CA ALA A 450 16.97 13.70 -0.33
C ALA A 450 18.51 13.63 -0.21
N GLY A 451 19.06 12.79 0.68
CA GLY A 451 20.49 12.66 0.92
C GLY A 451 21.12 13.86 1.64
N VAL A 452 20.33 14.62 2.41
CA VAL A 452 20.80 15.82 3.14
C VAL A 452 21.24 15.47 4.56
N VAL A 453 20.64 14.42 5.15
CA VAL A 453 20.94 13.92 6.52
C VAL A 453 21.11 12.41 6.48
#